data_050871b16f099fbf00c39db9494f9475
#
_entry.id   050871b16f099fbf00c39db9494f9475
#
_cell.length_a   1.000
_cell.length_b   1.000
_cell.length_c   1.000
_cell.angle_alpha   90.00
_cell.angle_beta   90.00
_cell.angle_gamma   90.00
#
_symmetry.space_group_name_H-M   'P 1'
#
loop_
_entity.id
_entity.type
_entity.pdbx_description
1 polymer ?
#
loop_
_entity_poly.entity_id
_entity_poly.type
_entity_poly.pdbx_seq_one_letter_code
_entity_poly.pdbx_strand_id
1 'polypeptide(L)'
;MTQRTLVLLKPDTVRRGLVGQVLARFEAKGLAIVAMEHRTIDAGLADQHYAEHVERDFYPPLRDFVTSGPMVALVLEGDEAVEVVRALNGATDGRKAAPGTIRGDYALSNRENLVHGSDSPESAAREIALWFPGL
;
A
#
# COMPACT_ATOMS: atom_id res chain seq x y z
N MET A 1 4.65 10.39 18.03
CA MET A 1 3.75 11.42 17.49
C MET A 1 2.74 10.77 16.55
N THR A 2 1.47 11.08 16.68
CA THR A 2 0.42 10.49 15.87
C THR A 2 0.54 10.90 14.41
N GLN A 3 0.48 9.94 13.52
CA GLN A 3 0.58 10.14 12.08
C GLN A 3 -0.52 9.37 11.38
N ARG A 4 -0.84 9.80 10.16
CA ARG A 4 -1.67 9.04 9.21
C ARG A 4 -0.82 8.64 8.02
N THR A 5 -1.09 7.47 7.48
CA THR A 5 -0.39 6.97 6.29
C THR A 5 -1.37 6.30 5.35
N LEU A 6 -1.09 6.38 4.04
CA LEU A 6 -1.88 5.68 3.04
C LEU A 6 -1.33 4.26 2.87
N VAL A 7 -2.23 3.29 2.90
CA VAL A 7 -1.90 1.90 2.62
C VAL A 7 -2.79 1.43 1.48
N LEU A 8 -2.19 0.74 0.51
CA LEU A 8 -2.93 0.10 -0.56
C LEU A 8 -2.70 -1.40 -0.47
N LEU A 9 -3.79 -2.16 -0.42
CA LEU A 9 -3.74 -3.60 -0.62
C LEU A 9 -3.97 -3.81 -2.11
N LYS A 10 -2.90 -4.16 -2.82
CA LYS A 10 -2.88 -4.17 -4.28
C LYS A 10 -3.75 -5.28 -4.85
N PRO A 11 -4.02 -5.30 -6.17
CA PRO A 11 -4.91 -6.29 -6.75
C PRO A 11 -4.55 -7.74 -6.45
N ASP A 12 -3.25 -8.07 -6.32
CA ASP A 12 -2.82 -9.41 -5.96
C ASP A 12 -3.28 -9.83 -4.55
N THR A 13 -3.28 -8.90 -3.59
CA THR A 13 -3.79 -9.18 -2.25
C THR A 13 -5.26 -9.55 -2.29
N VAL A 14 -6.05 -8.81 -3.06
CA VAL A 14 -7.48 -9.06 -3.19
C VAL A 14 -7.72 -10.40 -3.90
N ARG A 15 -7.05 -10.63 -5.03
CA ARG A 15 -7.22 -11.87 -5.81
C ARG A 15 -6.86 -13.12 -5.01
N ARG A 16 -5.83 -13.02 -4.17
CA ARG A 16 -5.36 -14.16 -3.38
C ARG A 16 -6.14 -14.36 -2.09
N GLY A 17 -7.13 -13.51 -1.80
CA GLY A 17 -7.93 -13.63 -0.59
C GLY A 17 -7.15 -13.32 0.69
N LEU A 18 -6.16 -12.43 0.63
CA LEU A 18 -5.30 -12.10 1.75
C LEU A 18 -5.66 -10.80 2.47
N VAL A 19 -6.75 -10.12 2.03
CA VAL A 19 -7.13 -8.82 2.62
C VAL A 19 -7.28 -8.93 4.15
N GLY A 20 -8.03 -9.90 4.64
CA GLY A 20 -8.25 -10.04 6.07
C GLY A 20 -6.98 -10.31 6.86
N GLN A 21 -6.08 -11.14 6.33
CA GLN A 21 -4.82 -11.46 6.99
C GLN A 21 -3.89 -10.25 7.06
N VAL A 22 -3.86 -9.44 6.01
CA VAL A 22 -3.04 -8.23 5.99
C VAL A 22 -3.61 -7.17 6.93
N LEU A 23 -4.92 -6.92 6.89
CA LEU A 23 -5.57 -5.98 7.80
C LEU A 23 -5.36 -6.38 9.26
N ALA A 24 -5.43 -7.67 9.56
CA ALA A 24 -5.23 -8.15 10.92
C ALA A 24 -3.85 -7.80 11.47
N ARG A 25 -2.83 -7.79 10.63
CA ARG A 25 -1.47 -7.42 11.07
C ARG A 25 -1.38 -5.96 11.48
N PHE A 26 -2.03 -5.08 10.73
CA PHE A 26 -2.04 -3.66 11.07
C PHE A 26 -2.83 -3.40 12.35
N GLU A 27 -4.01 -4.01 12.49
CA GLU A 27 -4.83 -3.83 13.68
C GLU A 27 -4.18 -4.45 14.92
N ALA A 28 -3.58 -5.64 14.79
CA ALA A 28 -2.90 -6.29 15.91
C ALA A 28 -1.72 -5.46 16.41
N LYS A 29 -1.09 -4.68 15.54
CA LYS A 29 0.01 -3.79 15.91
C LYS A 29 -0.47 -2.55 16.68
N GLY A 30 -1.76 -2.24 16.62
CA GLY A 30 -2.34 -1.09 17.30
C GLY A 30 -2.65 0.10 16.40
N LEU A 31 -2.57 -0.09 15.08
CA LEU A 31 -2.94 0.96 14.13
C LEU A 31 -4.45 0.99 13.94
N ALA A 32 -5.02 2.19 13.89
CA ALA A 32 -6.46 2.36 13.68
C ALA A 32 -6.78 2.59 12.21
N ILE A 33 -7.84 1.97 11.72
CA ILE A 33 -8.35 2.22 10.37
C ILE A 33 -9.24 3.46 10.42
N VAL A 34 -8.81 4.53 9.76
CA VAL A 34 -9.53 5.81 9.74
C VAL A 34 -10.47 5.86 8.53
N ALA A 35 -10.05 5.30 7.40
CA ALA A 35 -10.86 5.23 6.19
C ALA A 35 -10.46 3.97 5.42
N MET A 36 -11.41 3.38 4.70
CA MET A 36 -11.15 2.18 3.90
C MET A 36 -12.14 2.13 2.74
N GLU A 37 -11.64 1.79 1.56
CA GLU A 37 -12.45 1.74 0.36
C GLU A 37 -11.97 0.63 -0.57
N HIS A 38 -12.89 -0.22 -1.00
CA HIS A 38 -12.66 -1.24 -2.03
C HIS A 38 -12.96 -0.61 -3.38
N ARG A 39 -11.96 -0.52 -4.27
CA ARG A 39 -12.14 0.19 -5.52
C ARG A 39 -11.19 -0.29 -6.61
N THR A 40 -11.59 -0.11 -7.85
CA THR A 40 -10.73 -0.28 -9.02
C THR A 40 -10.34 1.10 -9.50
N ILE A 41 -9.05 1.33 -9.73
CA ILE A 41 -8.55 2.63 -10.16
C ILE A 41 -8.28 2.65 -11.65
N ASP A 42 -8.32 3.85 -12.24
CA ASP A 42 -7.97 4.06 -13.65
C ASP A 42 -6.51 4.49 -13.79
N ALA A 43 -6.07 4.56 -15.05
CA ALA A 43 -4.70 4.98 -15.36
C ALA A 43 -4.40 6.40 -14.87
N GLY A 44 -5.40 7.28 -14.87
CA GLY A 44 -5.21 8.65 -14.40
C GLY A 44 -4.81 8.72 -12.93
N LEU A 45 -5.50 7.98 -12.07
CA LEU A 45 -5.15 7.95 -10.65
C LEU A 45 -3.81 7.26 -10.44
N ALA A 46 -3.53 6.17 -11.16
CA ALA A 46 -2.25 5.49 -11.08
C ALA A 46 -1.10 6.44 -11.44
N ASP A 47 -1.25 7.21 -12.52
CA ASP A 47 -0.23 8.15 -12.96
C ASP A 47 0.00 9.25 -11.92
N GLN A 48 -1.04 9.72 -11.26
CA GLN A 48 -0.91 10.73 -10.22
C GLN A 48 -0.23 10.16 -8.96
N HIS A 49 -0.60 8.96 -8.58
CA HIS A 49 -0.01 8.29 -7.42
C HIS A 49 1.49 8.02 -7.63
N TYR A 50 1.84 7.54 -8.81
CA TYR A 50 3.22 7.20 -9.17
C TYR A 50 3.89 8.30 -10.01
N ALA A 51 3.55 9.56 -9.77
CA ALA A 51 4.03 10.68 -10.60
C ALA A 51 5.56 10.68 -10.78
N GLU A 52 6.31 10.27 -9.78
CA GLU A 52 7.77 10.20 -9.82
C GLU A 52 8.31 9.07 -10.71
N HIS A 53 7.44 8.13 -11.11
CA HIS A 53 7.84 6.92 -11.82
C HIS A 53 7.32 6.82 -13.25
N VAL A 54 6.48 7.75 -13.70
CA VAL A 54 5.79 7.63 -15.00
C VAL A 54 6.75 7.54 -16.19
N GLU A 55 7.94 8.12 -16.07
CA GLU A 55 8.95 8.10 -17.12
C GLU A 55 9.89 6.88 -17.04
N ARG A 56 9.73 6.03 -16.05
CA ARG A 56 10.62 4.88 -15.84
C ARG A 56 10.18 3.68 -16.66
N ASP A 57 11.14 2.86 -17.09
CA ASP A 57 10.87 1.68 -17.89
C ASP A 57 9.98 0.67 -17.19
N PHE A 58 10.05 0.58 -15.87
CA PHE A 58 9.24 -0.36 -15.10
C PHE A 58 7.79 0.10 -14.91
N TYR A 59 7.48 1.35 -15.27
CA TYR A 59 6.16 1.91 -14.94
C TYR A 59 5.00 1.32 -15.75
N PRO A 60 5.09 1.15 -17.09
CA PRO A 60 3.95 0.59 -17.83
C PRO A 60 3.45 -0.75 -17.28
N PRO A 61 4.32 -1.75 -16.98
CA PRO A 61 3.82 -2.97 -16.35
C PRO A 61 3.27 -2.75 -14.94
N LEU A 62 3.83 -1.81 -14.17
CA LEU A 62 3.30 -1.49 -12.84
C LEU A 62 1.90 -0.87 -12.95
N ARG A 63 1.69 0.07 -13.88
CA ARG A 63 0.39 0.68 -14.10
C ARG A 63 -0.63 -0.38 -14.52
N ASP A 64 -0.26 -1.27 -15.43
CA ASP A 64 -1.15 -2.34 -15.87
C ASP A 64 -1.54 -3.23 -14.70
N PHE A 65 -0.60 -3.52 -13.81
CA PHE A 65 -0.87 -4.34 -12.64
C PHE A 65 -1.82 -3.64 -11.67
N VAL A 66 -1.55 -2.40 -11.28
CA VAL A 66 -2.36 -1.72 -10.26
C VAL A 66 -3.76 -1.35 -10.75
N THR A 67 -3.96 -1.29 -12.08
CA THR A 67 -5.29 -1.04 -12.68
C THR A 67 -5.99 -2.33 -13.09
N SER A 68 -5.40 -3.50 -12.84
CA SER A 68 -5.90 -4.78 -13.35
C SER A 68 -7.12 -5.32 -12.63
N GLY A 69 -7.48 -4.77 -11.49
CA GLY A 69 -8.63 -5.23 -10.71
C GLY A 69 -8.77 -4.46 -9.42
N PRO A 70 -9.73 -4.86 -8.58
CA PRO A 70 -10.00 -4.15 -7.33
C PRO A 70 -8.81 -4.21 -6.37
N MET A 71 -8.65 -3.15 -5.62
CA MET A 71 -7.72 -3.07 -4.48
C MET A 71 -8.45 -2.47 -3.28
N VAL A 72 -7.83 -2.52 -2.13
CA VAL A 72 -8.35 -1.86 -0.93
C VAL A 72 -7.41 -0.73 -0.58
N ALA A 73 -7.94 0.51 -0.57
CA ALA A 73 -7.20 1.68 -0.13
C ALA A 73 -7.63 2.02 1.27
N LEU A 74 -6.68 2.31 2.15
CA LEU A 74 -7.02 2.67 3.53
C LEU A 74 -6.06 3.71 4.09
N VAL A 75 -6.55 4.44 5.08
CA VAL A 75 -5.75 5.35 5.87
C VAL A 75 -5.61 4.76 7.26
N LEU A 76 -4.39 4.53 7.69
CA LEU A 76 -4.09 4.05 9.03
C LEU A 76 -3.53 5.19 9.88
N GLU A 77 -3.89 5.19 11.16
CA GLU A 77 -3.45 6.20 12.11
C GLU A 77 -2.85 5.54 13.34
N GLY A 78 -1.76 6.11 13.81
CA GLY A 78 -1.11 5.65 15.02
C GLY A 78 0.21 6.38 15.23
N ASP A 79 0.86 6.05 16.34
CA ASP A 79 2.14 6.65 16.66
C ASP A 79 3.18 6.16 15.68
N GLU A 80 3.89 7.10 15.03
CA GLU A 80 4.91 6.80 14.02
C GLU A 80 4.39 5.88 12.91
N ALA A 81 3.13 6.08 12.48
CA ALA A 81 2.43 5.15 11.58
C ALA A 81 3.17 4.88 10.28
N VAL A 82 3.83 5.91 9.70
CA VAL A 82 4.56 5.73 8.43
C VAL A 82 5.65 4.67 8.57
N GLU A 83 6.51 4.80 9.58
CA GLU A 83 7.60 3.84 9.80
C GLU A 83 7.09 2.48 10.22
N VAL A 84 6.07 2.45 11.08
CA VAL A 84 5.50 1.20 11.58
C VAL A 84 4.91 0.38 10.44
N VAL A 85 4.15 1.02 9.57
CA VAL A 85 3.58 0.32 8.40
C VAL A 85 4.68 -0.22 7.50
N ARG A 86 5.70 0.59 7.23
CA ARG A 86 6.80 0.14 6.36
C ARG A 86 7.55 -1.05 6.98
N ALA A 87 7.74 -1.04 8.29
CA ALA A 87 8.37 -2.18 8.99
C ALA A 87 7.51 -3.44 8.89
N LEU A 88 6.19 -3.31 9.03
CA LEU A 88 5.28 -4.45 8.88
C LEU A 88 5.25 -4.98 7.45
N ASN A 89 5.30 -4.07 6.46
CA ASN A 89 5.29 -4.47 5.05
C ASN A 89 6.55 -5.22 4.64
N GLY A 90 7.70 -4.80 5.13
CA GLY A 90 8.99 -5.40 4.80
C GLY A 90 9.60 -4.83 3.51
N ALA A 91 10.74 -5.38 3.12
CA ALA A 91 11.47 -4.94 1.92
C ALA A 91 10.61 -5.07 0.67
N THR A 92 10.81 -4.19 -0.28
CA THR A 92 10.01 -4.09 -1.51
C THR A 92 9.96 -5.41 -2.29
N ASP A 93 11.10 -6.07 -2.43
CA ASP A 93 11.16 -7.37 -3.11
C ASP A 93 10.78 -8.47 -2.10
N GLY A 94 9.63 -9.12 -2.32
CA GLY A 94 9.14 -10.16 -1.40
C GLY A 94 10.11 -11.32 -1.22
N ARG A 95 10.93 -11.60 -2.23
CA ARG A 95 11.93 -12.67 -2.13
C ARG A 95 13.03 -12.36 -1.12
N LYS A 96 13.28 -11.08 -0.87
CA LYS A 96 14.33 -10.59 0.04
C LYS A 96 13.79 -10.09 1.36
N ALA A 97 12.47 -9.92 1.48
CA ALA A 97 11.85 -9.43 2.70
C ALA A 97 11.99 -10.46 3.82
N ALA A 98 12.19 -9.98 5.04
CA ALA A 98 12.38 -10.85 6.19
C ALA A 98 11.09 -11.62 6.51
N PRO A 99 11.17 -12.90 6.86
CA PRO A 99 10.02 -13.63 7.38
C PRO A 99 9.44 -12.90 8.59
N GLY A 100 8.11 -12.92 8.70
CA GLY A 100 7.39 -12.15 9.72
C GLY A 100 6.85 -10.83 9.21
N THR A 101 7.43 -10.27 8.14
CA THR A 101 6.85 -9.13 7.45
C THR A 101 5.76 -9.61 6.49
N ILE A 102 4.87 -8.72 6.08
CA ILE A 102 3.80 -9.07 5.14
C ILE A 102 4.40 -9.61 3.84
N ARG A 103 5.33 -8.90 3.25
CA ARG A 103 5.97 -9.34 2.01
C ARG A 103 6.83 -10.59 2.21
N GLY A 104 7.51 -10.69 3.34
CA GLY A 104 8.32 -11.87 3.63
C GLY A 104 7.51 -13.14 3.77
N ASP A 105 6.30 -13.03 4.29
CA ASP A 105 5.44 -14.20 4.49
C ASP A 105 4.64 -14.57 3.24
N TYR A 106 4.25 -13.59 2.40
CA TYR A 106 3.27 -13.83 1.35
C TYR A 106 3.71 -13.46 -0.07
N ALA A 107 4.77 -12.70 -0.26
CA ALA A 107 5.16 -12.22 -1.58
C ALA A 107 6.44 -12.88 -2.10
N LEU A 108 6.47 -13.19 -3.40
CA LEU A 108 7.65 -13.73 -4.10
C LEU A 108 8.08 -12.85 -5.26
N SER A 109 7.63 -11.59 -5.30
CA SER A 109 7.86 -10.72 -6.45
C SER A 109 8.20 -9.31 -5.97
N ASN A 110 8.92 -8.57 -6.81
CA ASN A 110 9.18 -7.16 -6.59
C ASN A 110 8.00 -6.28 -7.02
N ARG A 111 7.21 -6.71 -8.00
CA ARG A 111 6.05 -5.95 -8.50
C ARG A 111 4.77 -6.38 -7.80
N GLU A 112 4.47 -7.67 -7.80
CA GLU A 112 3.28 -8.21 -7.12
C GLU A 112 3.64 -8.48 -5.67
N ASN A 113 3.82 -7.40 -4.92
CA ASN A 113 4.32 -7.43 -3.55
C ASN A 113 3.28 -7.01 -2.52
N LEU A 114 2.01 -7.16 -2.87
CA LEU A 114 0.82 -7.13 -1.99
C LEU A 114 0.41 -5.75 -1.49
N VAL A 115 1.32 -4.93 -1.02
CA VAL A 115 0.98 -3.73 -0.27
C VAL A 115 1.83 -2.54 -0.68
N HIS A 116 1.27 -1.36 -0.48
CA HIS A 116 1.98 -0.09 -0.53
C HIS A 116 1.80 0.61 0.81
N GLY A 117 2.84 1.26 1.31
CA GLY A 117 2.76 2.20 2.42
C GLY A 117 3.50 3.46 2.03
N SER A 118 3.00 4.62 2.44
CA SER A 118 3.67 5.90 2.17
C SER A 118 5.10 5.86 2.71
N ASP A 119 6.03 6.49 2.00
CA ASP A 119 7.46 6.41 2.36
C ASP A 119 7.93 7.54 3.29
N SER A 120 7.09 8.55 3.50
CA SER A 120 7.41 9.67 4.38
C SER A 120 6.12 10.36 4.82
N PRO A 121 6.15 11.19 5.89
CA PRO A 121 4.97 11.98 6.26
C PRO A 121 4.52 12.91 5.13
N GLU A 122 5.43 13.48 4.36
CA GLU A 122 5.10 14.34 3.23
C GLU A 122 4.39 13.57 2.12
N SER A 123 4.90 12.39 1.77
CA SER A 123 4.25 11.51 0.79
C SER A 123 2.89 11.06 1.29
N ALA A 124 2.76 10.74 2.57
CA ALA A 124 1.49 10.34 3.16
C ALA A 124 0.43 11.42 3.01
N ALA A 125 0.77 12.67 3.31
CA ALA A 125 -0.17 13.79 3.17
C ALA A 125 -0.64 13.95 1.73
N ARG A 126 0.28 13.89 0.78
CA ARG A 126 -0.03 14.01 -0.65
C ARG A 126 -0.92 12.84 -1.13
N GLU A 127 -0.55 11.64 -0.74
CA GLU A 127 -1.29 10.45 -1.18
C GLU A 127 -2.67 10.38 -0.57
N ILE A 128 -2.82 10.71 0.71
CA ILE A 128 -4.14 10.74 1.37
C ILE A 128 -5.05 11.76 0.69
N ALA A 129 -4.55 12.96 0.38
CA ALA A 129 -5.34 13.97 -0.30
C ALA A 129 -5.78 13.51 -1.69
N LEU A 130 -4.94 12.72 -2.38
CA LEU A 130 -5.24 12.19 -3.70
C LEU A 130 -6.29 11.09 -3.65
N TRP A 131 -6.17 10.15 -2.71
CA TRP A 131 -7.04 8.97 -2.63
C TRP A 131 -8.32 9.23 -1.83
N PHE A 132 -8.27 10.07 -0.81
CA PHE A 132 -9.40 10.37 0.08
C PHE A 132 -9.57 11.88 0.21
N PRO A 133 -9.96 12.58 -0.86
CA PRO A 133 -10.15 14.05 -0.77
C PRO A 133 -11.15 14.38 0.33
N GLY A 134 -10.82 15.35 1.14
CA GLY A 134 -11.70 15.80 2.22
C GLY A 134 -11.56 15.06 3.54
N LEU A 135 -10.66 14.08 3.61
CA LEU A 135 -10.45 13.36 4.86
C LEU A 135 -9.64 14.16 5.88
#